data_51c9afefc7314a6a101cea295a33b532
#
_entry.id   51c9afefc7314a6a101cea295a33b532
#
_cell.length_a   1.000
_cell.length_b   1.000
_cell.length_c   1.000
_cell.angle_alpha   90.00
_cell.angle_beta   90.00
_cell.angle_gamma   90.00
#
_symmetry.space_group_name_H-M   'P 1'
#
loop_
_entity.id
_entity.type
_entity.pdbx_description
1 polymer ?
#
loop_
_entity_poly.entity_id
_entity_poly.type
_entity_poly.pdbx_seq_one_letter_code
_entity_poly.pdbx_strand_id
1 'polypeptide(L)'
;MKRRYGYLFTLAVPLALAGAGAAWLMNLRPDLLALGGMSMGSEAAVVYETAPVNKGTIRKIISTAGPVRALVTVSVGSELSGLIDSVKADFNSTVKKGDVLATVDKRSFAAKVAQAKADLAVAEAALVNQNAALVKAEAILKLAEHTIDRQRPLVQKGVSPIATLDTAVRDMEVGKADISVAKALIESAKATISQRQAQVRSSEIDLERTQIKAPIEGTVISRSVDPGQTVAASFQAPELFKIAQDLSRIRIEAQVNEADVGALETGNPVTFSVDAYPDRQFEGRVSQVRLAATEINNVVTYTVIIEAANEDRKLFPGMTANVQIEAAKRDNVLRVANDVLRFKPKSASESASGHGGGEGGDRTARMIERLKAEVALTAEQETALKDAMAKLEQETKASTPSGTMGAPPIDFGAMRQRMSARVEQTLGPMLTAEQKNLYERYKKGREGTRGASVWVLDTKGEPEQKFVRLGLTDEQFTEIVGGDVAEGTSVVVRAREPKK
;
A
#
# COMPACT_ATOMS: atom_id res chain seq x y z
N MET A 1 53.23 -5.40 -42.56
CA MET A 1 53.89 -6.18 -43.58
C MET A 1 52.86 -6.85 -44.50
N LYS A 2 52.90 -6.44 -45.81
CA LYS A 2 52.72 -7.23 -47.08
C LYS A 2 51.38 -7.99 -47.21
N ARG A 3 50.54 -7.97 -48.27
CA ARG A 3 50.57 -7.53 -49.70
C ARG A 3 49.12 -7.70 -50.18
N ARG A 4 48.37 -6.79 -50.76
CA ARG A 4 48.25 -6.29 -52.17
C ARG A 4 48.28 -7.34 -53.30
N TYR A 5 47.33 -7.10 -54.21
CA TYR A 5 47.09 -7.64 -55.60
C TYR A 5 45.99 -8.74 -55.59
N GLY A 6 44.89 -8.63 -56.29
CA GLY A 6 44.56 -7.96 -57.53
C GLY A 6 43.85 -8.98 -58.42
N TYR A 7 42.72 -8.63 -59.01
CA TYR A 7 42.26 -9.20 -60.29
C TYR A 7 41.11 -8.36 -60.82
N LEU A 8 41.49 -7.42 -61.67
CA LEU A 8 40.70 -6.85 -62.73
C LEU A 8 40.92 -7.77 -63.92
N PHE A 9 39.88 -8.32 -64.46
CA PHE A 9 39.74 -8.86 -65.84
C PHE A 9 38.72 -10.00 -65.83
N THR A 10 37.47 -9.68 -66.25
CA THR A 10 36.61 -10.52 -67.10
C THR A 10 35.19 -9.98 -67.13
N LEU A 11 34.97 -8.92 -67.87
CA LEU A 11 33.63 -8.36 -68.14
C LEU A 11 33.57 -7.96 -69.62
N ALA A 12 33.63 -8.95 -70.55
CA ALA A 12 33.48 -8.64 -71.97
C ALA A 12 32.92 -9.78 -72.84
N VAL A 13 32.35 -10.87 -72.35
CA VAL A 13 31.90 -11.97 -73.23
C VAL A 13 30.45 -12.41 -73.19
N PRO A 14 29.53 -11.98 -72.25
CA PRO A 14 28.16 -12.47 -72.39
C PRO A 14 27.16 -11.54 -73.11
N LEU A 15 27.57 -10.42 -73.75
CA LEU A 15 26.62 -9.51 -74.42
C LEU A 15 26.35 -9.91 -75.91
N ALA A 16 27.07 -10.81 -76.48
CA ALA A 16 26.88 -11.23 -77.89
C ALA A 16 25.96 -12.44 -78.11
N LEU A 17 25.61 -13.20 -77.07
CA LEU A 17 24.75 -14.38 -77.17
C LEU A 17 23.25 -14.09 -76.77
N ALA A 18 22.92 -12.94 -76.26
CA ALA A 18 21.51 -12.54 -75.94
C ALA A 18 20.75 -11.99 -77.15
N GLY A 19 21.43 -11.51 -78.19
CA GLY A 19 20.79 -10.94 -79.38
C GLY A 19 20.33 -11.99 -80.40
N ALA A 20 20.91 -13.18 -80.45
CA ALA A 20 20.50 -14.20 -81.43
C ALA A 20 19.35 -15.10 -80.96
N GLY A 21 19.08 -15.18 -79.67
CA GLY A 21 17.97 -15.96 -79.11
C GLY A 21 16.60 -15.30 -79.27
N ALA A 22 16.53 -13.96 -79.29
CA ALA A 22 15.28 -13.22 -79.40
C ALA A 22 14.67 -13.20 -80.79
N ALA A 23 15.51 -13.29 -81.83
CA ALA A 23 15.05 -13.33 -83.24
C ALA A 23 14.55 -14.71 -83.71
N TRP A 24 14.94 -15.79 -83.01
CA TRP A 24 14.49 -17.16 -83.35
C TRP A 24 13.14 -17.52 -82.72
N LEU A 25 12.77 -16.88 -81.59
CA LEU A 25 11.50 -17.07 -80.89
C LEU A 25 10.33 -16.28 -81.49
N MET A 26 10.58 -15.26 -82.32
CA MET A 26 9.55 -14.45 -83.00
C MET A 26 8.97 -15.08 -84.27
N ASN A 27 9.53 -16.15 -84.79
CA ASN A 27 9.10 -16.68 -86.06
C ASN A 27 8.39 -18.06 -86.01
N LEU A 28 8.03 -18.57 -84.85
CA LEU A 28 7.49 -19.93 -84.73
C LEU A 28 6.06 -20.05 -84.12
N ARG A 29 5.36 -18.97 -83.72
CA ARG A 29 3.96 -19.11 -83.36
C ARG A 29 3.15 -17.77 -83.49
N PRO A 30 2.36 -17.56 -84.53
CA PRO A 30 1.48 -16.41 -84.62
C PRO A 30 0.20 -16.51 -83.80
N ASP A 31 -0.08 -17.59 -83.06
CA ASP A 31 -1.35 -17.83 -82.37
C ASP A 31 -1.41 -17.39 -80.89
N LEU A 32 -0.41 -16.65 -80.41
CA LEU A 32 -0.37 -16.20 -79.01
C LEU A 32 -0.78 -14.74 -78.77
N LEU A 33 -1.35 -14.05 -79.78
CA LEU A 33 -1.78 -12.66 -79.70
C LEU A 33 -3.32 -12.47 -79.56
N ALA A 34 -4.07 -13.54 -79.24
CA ALA A 34 -5.54 -13.48 -79.10
C ALA A 34 -6.04 -13.81 -77.71
N LEU A 35 -5.24 -13.63 -76.61
CA LEU A 35 -5.71 -13.80 -75.25
C LEU A 35 -5.34 -12.60 -74.36
N GLY A 36 -5.53 -11.40 -74.92
CA GLY A 36 -5.54 -10.15 -74.19
C GLY A 36 -6.97 -9.77 -73.81
N GLY A 37 -7.64 -10.58 -73.03
CA GLY A 37 -9.02 -10.32 -72.60
C GLY A 37 -9.21 -10.72 -71.16
N MET A 38 -9.33 -9.71 -70.29
CA MET A 38 -9.99 -9.76 -68.98
C MET A 38 -9.49 -10.84 -68.03
N SER A 39 -8.38 -10.57 -67.31
CA SER A 39 -8.23 -11.03 -65.94
C SER A 39 -9.16 -10.17 -65.07
N MET A 40 -10.42 -10.55 -64.95
CA MET A 40 -11.22 -10.19 -63.76
C MET A 40 -10.45 -10.79 -62.57
N GLY A 41 -9.81 -9.91 -61.76
CA GLY A 41 -9.25 -10.28 -60.49
C GLY A 41 -10.40 -10.86 -59.66
N SER A 42 -10.42 -12.17 -59.52
CA SER A 42 -11.15 -12.84 -58.46
C SER A 42 -10.53 -12.32 -57.19
N GLU A 43 -11.15 -11.28 -56.56
CA GLU A 43 -10.89 -10.93 -55.19
C GLU A 43 -11.14 -12.20 -54.39
N ALA A 44 -10.03 -12.77 -53.88
CA ALA A 44 -10.11 -13.93 -53.04
C ALA A 44 -10.98 -13.56 -51.84
N ALA A 45 -12.15 -14.20 -51.76
CA ALA A 45 -13.13 -13.91 -50.73
C ALA A 45 -12.48 -14.03 -49.34
N VAL A 46 -12.36 -12.93 -48.64
CA VAL A 46 -11.80 -12.90 -47.28
C VAL A 46 -12.77 -13.65 -46.37
N VAL A 47 -12.33 -14.69 -45.74
CA VAL A 47 -13.13 -15.45 -44.78
C VAL A 47 -13.00 -14.80 -43.41
N TYR A 48 -14.10 -14.30 -42.87
CA TYR A 48 -14.15 -13.72 -41.53
C TYR A 48 -14.47 -14.80 -40.49
N GLU A 49 -13.61 -14.91 -39.48
CA GLU A 49 -13.85 -15.72 -38.31
C GLU A 49 -14.61 -14.89 -37.28
N THR A 50 -15.78 -15.39 -36.85
CA THR A 50 -16.68 -14.67 -35.95
C THR A 50 -16.80 -15.36 -34.59
N ALA A 51 -17.06 -14.58 -33.53
CA ALA A 51 -17.44 -15.08 -32.23
C ALA A 51 -18.80 -14.49 -31.80
N PRO A 52 -19.67 -15.28 -31.17
CA PRO A 52 -20.97 -14.78 -30.73
C PRO A 52 -20.79 -13.90 -29.47
N VAL A 53 -21.57 -12.83 -29.40
CA VAL A 53 -21.78 -12.09 -28.15
C VAL A 53 -22.68 -12.93 -27.25
N ASN A 54 -22.20 -13.28 -26.07
CA ASN A 54 -22.94 -14.10 -25.11
C ASN A 54 -23.07 -13.41 -23.74
N LYS A 55 -24.01 -13.87 -22.93
CA LYS A 55 -24.07 -13.48 -21.53
C LYS A 55 -23.19 -14.39 -20.68
N GLY A 56 -22.51 -13.78 -19.72
CA GLY A 56 -21.67 -14.54 -18.79
C GLY A 56 -21.15 -13.67 -17.66
N THR A 57 -20.35 -14.27 -16.84
CA THR A 57 -19.66 -13.59 -15.72
C THR A 57 -18.34 -13.03 -16.22
N ILE A 58 -18.04 -11.80 -15.80
CA ILE A 58 -16.74 -11.15 -15.97
C ILE A 58 -16.19 -10.85 -14.59
N ARG A 59 -14.92 -11.20 -14.37
CA ARG A 59 -14.20 -10.97 -13.10
C ARG A 59 -12.90 -10.23 -13.38
N LYS A 60 -12.74 -9.08 -12.75
CA LYS A 60 -11.45 -8.40 -12.75
C LYS A 60 -10.59 -9.00 -11.64
N ILE A 61 -9.60 -9.81 -12.01
CA ILE A 61 -8.66 -10.44 -11.09
C ILE A 61 -7.34 -9.67 -11.14
N ILE A 62 -6.82 -9.33 -9.98
CA ILE A 62 -5.49 -8.74 -9.83
C ILE A 62 -4.58 -9.81 -9.25
N SER A 63 -3.59 -10.23 -10.05
CA SER A 63 -2.61 -11.24 -9.65
C SER A 63 -1.36 -10.56 -9.10
N THR A 64 -0.93 -10.97 -7.92
CA THR A 64 0.23 -10.42 -7.23
C THR A 64 0.86 -11.47 -6.32
N ALA A 65 1.99 -11.15 -5.71
CA ALA A 65 2.62 -12.02 -4.73
C ALA A 65 2.99 -11.23 -3.46
N GLY A 66 3.12 -11.95 -2.35
CA GLY A 66 3.55 -11.33 -1.11
C GLY A 66 3.93 -12.35 -0.03
N PRO A 67 4.74 -11.92 0.96
CA PRO A 67 5.14 -12.79 2.07
C PRO A 67 3.98 -13.04 3.03
N VAL A 68 3.88 -14.28 3.48
CA VAL A 68 3.02 -14.70 4.59
C VAL A 68 3.66 -14.28 5.90
N ARG A 69 2.90 -13.65 6.77
CA ARG A 69 3.33 -13.23 8.11
C ARG A 69 2.30 -13.65 9.16
N ALA A 70 2.75 -13.84 10.39
CA ALA A 70 1.82 -13.95 11.51
C ALA A 70 1.08 -12.61 11.71
N LEU A 71 -0.13 -12.67 12.25
CA LEU A 71 -0.95 -11.47 12.47
C LEU A 71 -0.25 -10.47 13.40
N VAL A 72 0.32 -10.96 14.50
CA VAL A 72 1.12 -10.18 15.43
C VAL A 72 2.45 -10.88 15.65
N THR A 73 3.54 -10.16 15.44
CA THR A 73 4.90 -10.63 15.69
C THR A 73 5.62 -9.60 16.54
N VAL A 74 6.26 -10.05 17.62
CA VAL A 74 7.04 -9.19 18.49
C VAL A 74 8.50 -9.66 18.52
N SER A 75 9.41 -8.72 18.27
CA SER A 75 10.84 -8.93 18.40
C SER A 75 11.24 -8.63 19.85
N VAL A 76 11.93 -9.57 20.48
CA VAL A 76 12.42 -9.48 21.86
C VAL A 76 13.95 -9.35 21.82
N GLY A 77 14.46 -8.26 22.38
CA GLY A 77 15.89 -7.99 22.51
C GLY A 77 16.35 -7.97 23.96
N SER A 78 17.64 -7.72 24.20
CA SER A 78 18.18 -7.43 25.51
C SER A 78 18.20 -5.92 25.77
N GLU A 79 17.78 -5.50 26.96
CA GLU A 79 17.93 -4.13 27.45
C GLU A 79 19.31 -3.86 28.06
N LEU A 80 20.02 -4.93 28.43
CA LEU A 80 21.32 -4.86 29.08
C LEU A 80 22.38 -5.55 28.23
N SER A 81 23.60 -5.01 28.28
CA SER A 81 24.77 -5.63 27.69
C SER A 81 25.36 -6.64 28.66
N GLY A 82 25.75 -7.80 28.14
CA GLY A 82 26.38 -8.84 28.95
C GLY A 82 26.51 -10.18 28.21
N LEU A 83 27.05 -11.16 28.89
CA LEU A 83 27.17 -12.53 28.41
C LEU A 83 25.85 -13.27 28.62
N ILE A 84 25.39 -14.00 27.65
CA ILE A 84 24.22 -14.89 27.80
C ILE A 84 24.65 -16.14 28.58
N ASP A 85 24.10 -16.29 29.76
CA ASP A 85 24.37 -17.41 30.65
C ASP A 85 23.62 -18.68 30.21
N SER A 86 22.32 -18.54 29.92
CA SER A 86 21.50 -19.66 29.47
C SER A 86 20.38 -19.19 28.55
N VAL A 87 19.96 -20.08 27.63
CA VAL A 87 18.80 -19.92 26.74
C VAL A 87 17.82 -21.04 27.07
N LYS A 88 16.58 -20.68 27.44
CA LYS A 88 15.55 -21.62 27.87
C LYS A 88 14.51 -21.90 26.79
N ALA A 89 14.28 -20.95 25.90
CA ALA A 89 13.35 -21.10 24.79
C ALA A 89 14.11 -21.41 23.49
N ASP A 90 13.66 -22.39 22.75
CA ASP A 90 14.22 -22.79 21.46
C ASP A 90 13.22 -22.53 20.34
N PHE A 91 13.62 -22.76 19.08
CA PHE A 91 12.75 -22.68 17.92
C PHE A 91 11.46 -23.51 18.12
N ASN A 92 10.34 -22.97 17.68
CA ASN A 92 9.00 -23.58 17.78
C ASN A 92 8.51 -23.81 19.22
N SER A 93 9.21 -23.34 20.24
CA SER A 93 8.75 -23.42 21.63
C SER A 93 7.53 -22.53 21.84
N THR A 94 6.50 -23.06 22.48
CA THR A 94 5.35 -22.27 22.93
C THR A 94 5.70 -21.60 24.26
N VAL A 95 5.51 -20.31 24.36
CA VAL A 95 5.84 -19.50 25.54
C VAL A 95 4.62 -18.69 25.97
N LYS A 96 4.50 -18.48 27.27
CA LYS A 96 3.48 -17.60 27.87
C LYS A 96 4.08 -16.24 28.18
N LYS A 97 3.23 -15.23 28.31
CA LYS A 97 3.66 -13.91 28.76
C LYS A 97 4.35 -14.00 30.12
N GLY A 98 5.58 -13.49 30.20
CA GLY A 98 6.41 -13.50 31.40
C GLY A 98 7.39 -14.69 31.51
N ASP A 99 7.28 -15.70 30.65
CA ASP A 99 8.24 -16.81 30.61
C ASP A 99 9.65 -16.30 30.29
N VAL A 100 10.65 -16.88 30.95
CA VAL A 100 12.06 -16.53 30.73
C VAL A 100 12.57 -17.23 29.49
N LEU A 101 12.95 -16.47 28.48
CA LEU A 101 13.51 -16.96 27.22
C LEU A 101 15.01 -17.21 27.30
N ALA A 102 15.74 -16.27 27.91
CA ALA A 102 17.17 -16.33 28.12
C ALA A 102 17.57 -15.54 29.38
N THR A 103 18.75 -15.80 29.91
CA THR A 103 19.31 -15.04 31.04
C THR A 103 20.68 -14.49 30.67
N VAL A 104 20.89 -13.23 30.99
CA VAL A 104 22.21 -12.57 30.98
C VAL A 104 22.91 -12.87 32.30
N ASP A 105 24.24 -12.94 32.32
CA ASP A 105 25.03 -13.14 33.53
C ASP A 105 24.66 -12.11 34.60
N LYS A 106 24.01 -12.59 35.65
CA LYS A 106 23.47 -11.80 36.76
C LYS A 106 24.48 -11.47 37.85
N ARG A 107 25.68 -12.05 37.83
CA ARG A 107 26.64 -11.94 38.95
C ARG A 107 27.00 -10.50 39.26
N SER A 108 27.32 -9.69 38.28
CA SER A 108 27.65 -8.28 38.45
C SER A 108 26.46 -7.45 38.95
N PHE A 109 25.25 -7.73 38.44
CA PHE A 109 24.02 -7.04 38.85
C PHE A 109 23.60 -7.44 40.28
N ALA A 110 23.73 -8.72 40.63
CA ALA A 110 23.46 -9.19 41.99
C ALA A 110 24.45 -8.55 43.01
N ALA A 111 25.73 -8.39 42.64
CA ALA A 111 26.71 -7.69 43.48
C ALA A 111 26.31 -6.20 43.67
N LYS A 112 25.83 -5.52 42.64
CA LYS A 112 25.32 -4.13 42.73
C LYS A 112 24.12 -4.02 43.67
N VAL A 113 23.19 -4.96 43.62
CA VAL A 113 22.05 -5.01 44.55
C VAL A 113 22.53 -5.23 46.00
N ALA A 114 23.47 -6.14 46.22
CA ALA A 114 24.02 -6.37 47.54
C ALA A 114 24.73 -5.13 48.10
N GLN A 115 25.49 -4.42 47.27
CA GLN A 115 26.13 -3.15 47.64
C GLN A 115 25.10 -2.09 48.03
N ALA A 116 24.06 -1.88 47.16
CA ALA A 116 23.03 -0.90 47.45
C ALA A 116 22.25 -1.21 48.75
N LYS A 117 21.99 -2.48 49.04
CA LYS A 117 21.35 -2.91 50.29
C LYS A 117 22.26 -2.65 51.50
N ALA A 118 23.55 -2.86 51.39
CA ALA A 118 24.50 -2.52 52.44
C ALA A 118 24.52 -1.00 52.71
N ASP A 119 24.53 -0.17 51.65
CA ASP A 119 24.49 1.28 51.77
C ASP A 119 23.16 1.77 52.43
N LEU A 120 22.05 1.11 52.16
CA LEU A 120 20.77 1.37 52.82
C LEU A 120 20.86 1.03 54.33
N ALA A 121 21.41 -0.13 54.70
CA ALA A 121 21.56 -0.52 56.08
C ALA A 121 22.42 0.47 56.89
N VAL A 122 23.46 1.03 56.24
CA VAL A 122 24.28 2.11 56.87
C VAL A 122 23.46 3.35 57.12
N ALA A 123 22.60 3.76 56.17
CA ALA A 123 21.71 4.92 56.32
C ALA A 123 20.65 4.68 57.42
N GLU A 124 20.11 3.48 57.50
CA GLU A 124 19.17 3.09 58.58
C GLU A 124 19.84 3.14 59.98
N ALA A 125 21.09 2.65 60.08
CA ALA A 125 21.85 2.75 61.33
C ALA A 125 22.13 4.21 61.72
N ALA A 126 22.38 5.10 60.72
CA ALA A 126 22.54 6.53 60.97
C ALA A 126 21.26 7.16 61.53
N LEU A 127 20.08 6.75 61.06
CA LEU A 127 18.78 7.22 61.63
C LEU A 127 18.62 6.78 63.07
N VAL A 128 19.00 5.56 63.44
CA VAL A 128 18.99 5.08 64.81
C VAL A 128 19.86 5.95 65.71
N ASN A 129 21.07 6.33 65.25
CA ASN A 129 21.95 7.26 65.98
C ASN A 129 21.33 8.64 66.18
N GLN A 130 20.64 9.20 65.12
CA GLN A 130 19.97 10.49 65.28
C GLN A 130 18.76 10.43 66.23
N ASN A 131 18.05 9.31 66.23
CA ASN A 131 16.96 9.11 67.20
C ASN A 131 17.51 9.04 68.67
N ALA A 132 18.65 8.37 68.86
CA ALA A 132 19.33 8.35 70.18
C ALA A 132 19.79 9.76 70.62
N ALA A 133 20.28 10.59 69.65
CA ALA A 133 20.62 11.99 69.89
C ALA A 133 19.39 12.82 70.29
N LEU A 134 18.24 12.61 69.69
CA LEU A 134 16.98 13.25 70.06
C LEU A 134 16.60 12.90 71.49
N VAL A 135 16.61 11.61 71.89
CA VAL A 135 16.29 11.16 73.24
C VAL A 135 17.22 11.83 74.25
N LYS A 136 18.55 11.97 73.95
CA LYS A 136 19.50 12.69 74.77
C LYS A 136 19.13 14.17 74.95
N ALA A 137 18.76 14.87 73.84
CA ALA A 137 18.34 16.27 73.87
C ALA A 137 17.06 16.47 74.66
N GLU A 138 16.10 15.57 74.53
CA GLU A 138 14.86 15.57 75.34
C GLU A 138 15.11 15.40 76.83
N ALA A 139 16.04 14.51 77.23
CA ALA A 139 16.40 14.36 78.58
C ALA A 139 17.11 15.60 79.19
N ILE A 140 17.94 16.31 78.38
CA ILE A 140 18.58 17.56 78.78
C ILE A 140 17.51 18.67 78.96
N LEU A 141 16.58 18.80 78.03
CA LEU A 141 15.48 19.78 78.15
C LEU A 141 14.66 19.52 79.46
N LYS A 142 14.30 18.25 79.67
CA LYS A 142 13.52 17.87 80.85
C LYS A 142 14.28 18.22 82.17
N LEU A 143 15.63 18.06 82.19
CA LEU A 143 16.44 18.50 83.33
C LEU A 143 16.37 20.02 83.49
N ALA A 144 16.48 20.81 82.43
CA ALA A 144 16.37 22.28 82.45
C ALA A 144 15.00 22.73 82.95
N GLU A 145 13.90 22.10 82.46
CA GLU A 145 12.52 22.37 82.93
C GLU A 145 12.37 22.13 84.45
N HIS A 146 12.81 20.99 84.92
CA HIS A 146 12.85 20.72 86.36
C HIS A 146 13.72 21.71 87.17
N THR A 147 14.76 22.26 86.56
CA THR A 147 15.55 23.29 87.19
C THR A 147 14.84 24.60 87.29
N ILE A 148 14.09 25.04 86.27
CA ILE A 148 13.24 26.21 86.27
C ILE A 148 12.16 26.05 87.37
N ASP A 149 11.47 24.91 87.40
CA ASP A 149 10.40 24.64 88.37
C ASP A 149 10.87 24.73 89.77
N ARG A 150 12.12 24.33 90.08
CA ARG A 150 12.76 24.48 91.36
C ARG A 150 13.15 25.95 91.71
N GLN A 151 13.75 26.64 90.69
CA GLN A 151 14.27 28.00 90.88
C GLN A 151 13.17 29.09 90.99
N ARG A 152 12.14 28.94 90.23
CA ARG A 152 11.03 29.88 90.13
C ARG A 152 10.42 30.24 91.58
N PRO A 153 10.02 29.28 92.43
CA PRO A 153 9.52 29.58 93.73
C PRO A 153 10.58 30.12 94.66
N LEU A 154 11.85 29.79 94.54
CA LEU A 154 12.95 30.29 95.34
C LEU A 154 13.23 31.78 95.10
N VAL A 155 13.19 32.20 93.80
CA VAL A 155 13.30 33.62 93.44
C VAL A 155 12.08 34.41 93.90
N GLN A 156 10.85 33.85 93.73
CA GLN A 156 9.66 34.49 94.31
C GLN A 156 9.67 34.72 95.74
N LYS A 157 10.34 33.85 96.50
CA LYS A 157 10.51 33.99 97.96
C LYS A 157 11.70 34.86 98.34
N GLY A 158 12.45 35.44 97.41
CA GLY A 158 13.62 36.27 97.63
C GLY A 158 14.91 35.49 98.15
N VAL A 159 14.94 34.13 98.05
CA VAL A 159 16.03 33.27 98.54
C VAL A 159 17.11 33.08 97.43
N SER A 160 16.76 33.28 96.16
CA SER A 160 17.73 33.09 95.04
C SER A 160 17.70 34.39 94.16
N PRO A 161 18.90 34.77 93.56
CA PRO A 161 19.03 35.89 92.64
C PRO A 161 18.18 35.67 91.36
N ILE A 162 17.63 36.72 90.79
CA ILE A 162 16.91 36.65 89.52
C ILE A 162 17.75 36.12 88.34
N ALA A 163 19.03 36.45 88.32
CA ALA A 163 20.03 35.98 87.38
C ALA A 163 20.12 34.43 87.26
N THR A 164 19.83 33.69 88.34
CA THR A 164 19.80 32.22 88.35
C THR A 164 18.61 31.68 87.62
N LEU A 165 17.42 32.37 87.71
CA LEU A 165 16.23 32.02 86.95
C LEU A 165 16.45 32.32 85.46
N ASP A 166 17.02 33.48 85.11
CA ASP A 166 17.31 33.89 83.77
C ASP A 166 18.26 32.89 83.05
N THR A 167 19.25 32.41 83.81
CA THR A 167 20.18 31.35 83.35
C THR A 167 19.41 30.04 83.04
N ALA A 168 18.54 29.61 83.97
CA ALA A 168 17.76 28.39 83.79
C ALA A 168 16.75 28.52 82.60
N VAL A 169 16.17 29.68 82.41
CA VAL A 169 15.30 29.95 81.21
C VAL A 169 16.09 29.88 79.92
N ARG A 170 17.28 30.51 79.90
CA ARG A 170 18.16 30.42 78.72
C ARG A 170 18.55 28.95 78.42
N ASP A 171 18.89 28.16 79.42
CA ASP A 171 19.27 26.74 79.26
C ASP A 171 18.10 25.89 78.77
N MET A 172 16.87 26.22 79.21
CA MET A 172 15.66 25.61 78.65
C MET A 172 15.47 25.97 77.16
N GLU A 173 15.65 27.28 76.78
CA GLU A 173 15.52 27.72 75.40
C GLU A 173 16.59 27.07 74.49
N VAL A 174 17.83 26.93 74.97
CA VAL A 174 18.88 26.15 74.27
C VAL A 174 18.44 24.71 74.11
N GLY A 175 17.92 24.06 75.16
CA GLY A 175 17.44 22.68 75.03
C GLY A 175 16.32 22.49 74.02
N LYS A 176 15.41 23.45 73.91
CA LYS A 176 14.37 23.44 72.88
C LYS A 176 14.97 23.58 71.46
N ALA A 177 15.96 24.45 71.30
CA ALA A 177 16.65 24.61 70.03
C ALA A 177 17.42 23.32 69.65
N ASP A 178 18.08 22.67 70.58
CA ASP A 178 18.77 21.39 70.40
C ASP A 178 17.83 20.26 69.92
N ILE A 179 16.60 20.21 70.49
CA ILE A 179 15.58 19.26 70.01
C ILE A 179 15.17 19.58 68.58
N SER A 180 15.02 20.87 68.24
CA SER A 180 14.68 21.27 66.86
C SER A 180 15.76 20.85 65.88
N VAL A 181 17.03 21.03 66.25
CA VAL A 181 18.19 20.57 65.46
C VAL A 181 18.17 19.04 65.32
N ALA A 182 17.98 18.30 66.40
CA ALA A 182 17.93 16.84 66.39
C ALA A 182 16.79 16.33 65.51
N LYS A 183 15.61 16.95 65.54
CA LYS A 183 14.47 16.63 64.63
C LYS A 183 14.83 16.88 63.16
N ALA A 184 15.47 18.01 62.84
CA ALA A 184 15.89 18.33 61.48
C ALA A 184 16.91 17.30 60.98
N LEU A 185 17.83 16.84 61.82
CA LEU A 185 18.79 15.80 61.47
C LEU A 185 18.12 14.44 61.23
N ILE A 186 17.07 14.11 61.99
CA ILE A 186 16.24 12.92 61.74
C ILE A 186 15.57 12.99 60.39
N GLU A 187 14.97 14.12 60.02
CA GLU A 187 14.33 14.31 58.71
C GLU A 187 15.38 14.21 57.56
N SER A 188 16.57 14.75 57.73
CA SER A 188 17.68 14.60 56.81
C SER A 188 18.09 13.14 56.65
N ALA A 189 18.19 12.38 57.75
CA ALA A 189 18.50 10.93 57.73
C ALA A 189 17.41 10.13 57.01
N LYS A 190 16.11 10.46 57.25
CA LYS A 190 14.99 9.84 56.53
C LYS A 190 15.05 10.12 55.04
N ALA A 191 15.38 11.34 54.64
CA ALA A 191 15.55 11.69 53.25
C ALA A 191 16.68 10.87 52.59
N THR A 192 17.79 10.67 53.30
CA THR A 192 18.91 9.83 52.85
C THR A 192 18.50 8.36 52.70
N ILE A 193 17.71 7.82 53.63
CA ILE A 193 17.15 6.46 53.51
C ILE A 193 16.27 6.34 52.26
N SER A 194 15.38 7.30 52.01
CA SER A 194 14.54 7.31 50.82
C SER A 194 15.36 7.30 49.52
N GLN A 195 16.46 8.09 49.49
CA GLN A 195 17.40 8.09 48.36
C GLN A 195 18.06 6.71 48.16
N ARG A 196 18.54 6.07 49.26
CA ARG A 196 19.18 4.74 49.19
C ARG A 196 18.19 3.64 48.81
N GLN A 197 16.93 3.74 49.28
CA GLN A 197 15.86 2.83 48.86
C GLN A 197 15.58 2.94 47.37
N ALA A 198 15.58 4.14 46.79
CA ALA A 198 15.43 4.34 45.34
C ALA A 198 16.62 3.69 44.59
N GLN A 199 17.84 3.81 45.12
CA GLN A 199 19.04 3.17 44.53
C GLN A 199 18.94 1.63 44.56
N VAL A 200 18.48 1.04 45.66
CA VAL A 200 18.22 -0.42 45.76
C VAL A 200 17.21 -0.83 44.69
N ARG A 201 16.09 -0.12 44.61
CA ARG A 201 15.04 -0.42 43.62
C ARG A 201 15.57 -0.36 42.18
N SER A 202 16.38 0.67 41.83
CA SER A 202 17.02 0.77 40.51
C SER A 202 17.89 -0.45 40.23
N SER A 203 18.74 -0.86 41.19
CA SER A 203 19.62 -2.03 41.04
C SER A 203 18.85 -3.36 40.95
N GLU A 204 17.71 -3.47 41.64
CA GLU A 204 16.81 -4.64 41.55
C GLU A 204 16.13 -4.72 40.20
N ILE A 205 15.70 -3.59 39.59
CA ILE A 205 15.16 -3.52 38.23
C ILE A 205 16.23 -3.98 37.23
N ASP A 206 17.47 -3.51 37.36
CA ASP A 206 18.55 -3.94 36.48
C ASP A 206 18.82 -5.45 36.60
N LEU A 207 18.76 -6.00 37.83
CA LEU A 207 18.86 -7.43 38.05
C LEU A 207 17.69 -8.21 37.45
N GLU A 208 16.45 -7.67 37.51
CA GLU A 208 15.30 -8.29 36.86
C GLU A 208 15.45 -8.31 35.35
N ARG A 209 15.95 -7.22 34.74
CA ARG A 209 16.20 -7.08 33.31
C ARG A 209 17.28 -8.04 32.78
N THR A 210 18.07 -8.69 33.64
CA THR A 210 18.94 -9.80 33.21
C THR A 210 18.16 -11.02 32.74
N GLN A 211 16.89 -11.14 33.11
CA GLN A 211 15.99 -12.17 32.62
C GLN A 211 15.21 -11.63 31.42
N ILE A 212 15.52 -12.10 30.22
CA ILE A 212 14.83 -11.75 29.01
C ILE A 212 13.53 -12.55 28.99
N LYS A 213 12.39 -11.86 29.15
CA LYS A 213 11.06 -12.46 29.27
C LYS A 213 10.23 -12.25 28.02
N ALA A 214 9.30 -13.16 27.74
CA ALA A 214 8.33 -13.04 26.66
C ALA A 214 7.31 -11.94 27.00
N PRO A 215 7.13 -10.91 26.13
CA PRO A 215 6.15 -9.84 26.35
C PRO A 215 4.71 -10.28 26.04
N ILE A 216 4.55 -11.31 25.20
CA ILE A 216 3.28 -11.89 24.78
C ILE A 216 3.35 -13.42 24.88
N GLU A 217 2.19 -14.06 24.89
CA GLU A 217 2.11 -15.50 24.65
C GLU A 217 2.20 -15.80 23.14
N GLY A 218 2.76 -16.96 22.78
CA GLY A 218 2.91 -17.32 21.38
C GLY A 218 3.95 -18.41 21.14
N THR A 219 4.38 -18.50 19.89
CA THR A 219 5.41 -19.46 19.45
C THR A 219 6.66 -18.70 19.01
N VAL A 220 7.82 -19.15 19.44
CA VAL A 220 9.13 -18.62 19.02
C VAL A 220 9.39 -19.03 17.57
N ILE A 221 9.43 -18.07 16.65
CA ILE A 221 9.68 -18.32 15.22
C ILE A 221 11.15 -18.12 14.83
N SER A 222 11.90 -17.36 15.60
CA SER A 222 13.32 -17.12 15.36
C SER A 222 14.07 -16.94 16.68
N ARG A 223 15.27 -17.50 16.75
CA ARG A 223 16.24 -17.35 17.82
C ARG A 223 17.59 -16.96 17.21
N SER A 224 18.11 -15.81 17.59
CA SER A 224 19.36 -15.24 17.06
C SER A 224 20.43 -15.13 18.16
N VAL A 225 20.35 -15.95 19.20
CA VAL A 225 21.23 -15.89 20.35
C VAL A 225 21.59 -17.30 20.87
N ASP A 226 22.85 -17.50 21.22
CA ASP A 226 23.34 -18.75 21.78
C ASP A 226 23.92 -18.55 23.22
N PRO A 227 23.92 -19.59 24.07
CA PRO A 227 24.60 -19.55 25.37
C PRO A 227 26.08 -19.24 25.16
N GLY A 228 26.65 -18.36 26.03
CA GLY A 228 28.03 -17.92 25.91
C GLY A 228 28.27 -16.77 24.91
N GLN A 229 27.24 -16.31 24.20
CA GLN A 229 27.33 -15.16 23.31
C GLN A 229 27.25 -13.86 24.11
N THR A 230 28.07 -12.86 23.75
CA THR A 230 27.99 -11.51 24.32
C THR A 230 27.02 -10.66 23.51
N VAL A 231 26.08 -10.04 24.20
CA VAL A 231 25.11 -9.09 23.59
C VAL A 231 25.45 -7.68 24.05
N ALA A 232 25.36 -6.72 23.12
CA ALA A 232 25.58 -5.30 23.38
C ALA A 232 24.32 -4.51 23.03
N ALA A 233 23.76 -3.80 24.01
CA ALA A 233 22.53 -3.04 23.89
C ALA A 233 22.76 -1.53 23.65
N SER A 234 23.99 -1.11 23.32
CA SER A 234 24.40 0.31 23.41
C SER A 234 23.91 1.20 22.27
N PHE A 235 23.65 0.70 21.04
CA PHE A 235 23.22 1.51 19.88
C PHE A 235 21.95 1.00 19.22
N GLN A 236 21.79 -0.29 19.10
CA GLN A 236 20.57 -0.94 18.63
C GLN A 236 20.38 -2.19 19.49
N ALA A 237 19.20 -2.34 20.09
CA ALA A 237 18.87 -3.58 20.78
C ALA A 237 18.85 -4.71 19.74
N PRO A 238 19.79 -5.70 19.83
CA PRO A 238 19.78 -6.82 18.90
C PRO A 238 18.50 -7.63 19.07
N GLU A 239 17.89 -8.05 17.95
CA GLU A 239 16.76 -8.98 17.98
C GLU A 239 17.28 -10.37 18.39
N LEU A 240 16.89 -10.85 19.57
CA LEU A 240 17.31 -12.14 20.10
C LEU A 240 16.28 -13.22 19.82
N PHE A 241 15.01 -12.89 19.97
CA PHE A 241 13.89 -13.78 19.70
C PHE A 241 12.81 -13.03 18.91
N LYS A 242 12.11 -13.76 18.06
CA LYS A 242 10.89 -13.32 17.42
C LYS A 242 9.75 -14.24 17.80
N ILE A 243 8.68 -13.70 18.38
CA ILE A 243 7.53 -14.46 18.88
C ILE A 243 6.33 -14.09 18.05
N ALA A 244 5.65 -15.10 17.48
CA ALA A 244 4.34 -14.95 16.85
C ALA A 244 3.24 -15.28 17.85
N GLN A 245 2.27 -14.38 18.02
CA GLN A 245 1.21 -14.54 19.01
C GLN A 245 0.29 -15.72 18.68
N ASP A 246 -0.20 -15.74 17.45
CA ASP A 246 -1.15 -16.75 16.97
C ASP A 246 -0.82 -17.12 15.52
N LEU A 247 -0.68 -18.42 15.26
CA LEU A 247 -0.44 -18.95 13.91
C LEU A 247 -1.70 -19.52 13.28
N SER A 248 -2.85 -19.54 13.98
CA SER A 248 -4.15 -19.96 13.43
C SER A 248 -4.72 -18.94 12.43
N ARG A 249 -4.23 -17.71 12.47
CA ARG A 249 -4.54 -16.63 11.53
C ARG A 249 -3.25 -16.03 11.00
N ILE A 250 -3.24 -15.83 9.70
CA ILE A 250 -2.09 -15.23 9.02
C ILE A 250 -2.52 -13.99 8.23
N ARG A 251 -1.55 -13.16 7.93
CA ARG A 251 -1.70 -12.08 6.97
C ARG A 251 -0.71 -12.24 5.83
N ILE A 252 -1.13 -11.83 4.65
CA ILE A 252 -0.27 -11.75 3.47
C ILE A 252 -0.10 -10.26 3.15
N GLU A 253 1.14 -9.83 2.94
CA GLU A 253 1.47 -8.45 2.56
C GLU A 253 1.72 -8.41 1.05
N ALA A 254 0.63 -8.39 0.26
CA ALA A 254 0.69 -8.41 -1.19
C ALA A 254 1.08 -7.04 -1.75
N GLN A 255 1.97 -7.02 -2.77
CA GLN A 255 2.42 -5.79 -3.43
C GLN A 255 1.62 -5.57 -4.70
N VAL A 256 0.74 -4.57 -4.71
CA VAL A 256 -0.13 -4.25 -5.85
C VAL A 256 0.34 -2.97 -6.52
N ASN A 257 0.39 -2.95 -7.85
CA ASN A 257 0.79 -1.79 -8.63
C ASN A 257 -0.23 -0.64 -8.50
N GLU A 258 0.25 0.60 -8.62
CA GLU A 258 -0.57 1.83 -8.58
C GLU A 258 -1.74 1.78 -9.58
N ALA A 259 -1.54 1.22 -10.78
CA ALA A 259 -2.57 1.11 -11.81
C ALA A 259 -3.77 0.26 -11.39
N ASP A 260 -3.59 -0.69 -10.48
CA ASP A 260 -4.61 -1.66 -10.07
C ASP A 260 -5.19 -1.39 -8.69
N VAL A 261 -4.46 -0.68 -7.82
CA VAL A 261 -4.88 -0.44 -6.43
C VAL A 261 -6.19 0.32 -6.32
N GLY A 262 -6.48 1.23 -7.27
CA GLY A 262 -7.72 2.01 -7.30
C GLY A 262 -9.00 1.18 -7.51
N ALA A 263 -8.86 -0.10 -7.91
CA ALA A 263 -10.00 -1.00 -8.07
C ALA A 263 -10.22 -1.90 -6.83
N LEU A 264 -9.35 -1.82 -5.80
CA LEU A 264 -9.42 -2.66 -4.62
C LEU A 264 -10.17 -1.98 -3.49
N GLU A 265 -11.04 -2.76 -2.86
CA GLU A 265 -11.80 -2.35 -1.68
C GLU A 265 -11.58 -3.34 -0.55
N THR A 266 -11.73 -2.86 0.69
CA THR A 266 -11.75 -3.74 1.87
C THR A 266 -12.90 -4.72 1.77
N GLY A 267 -12.62 -6.01 2.01
CA GLY A 267 -13.60 -7.08 1.90
C GLY A 267 -13.55 -7.85 0.58
N ASN A 268 -12.80 -7.39 -0.44
CA ASN A 268 -12.65 -8.16 -1.68
C ASN A 268 -12.22 -9.60 -1.37
N PRO A 269 -12.85 -10.60 -1.99
CA PRO A 269 -12.45 -11.99 -1.82
C PRO A 269 -11.10 -12.24 -2.51
N VAL A 270 -10.31 -13.08 -1.86
CA VAL A 270 -8.96 -13.41 -2.31
C VAL A 270 -8.80 -14.93 -2.31
N THR A 271 -8.24 -15.46 -3.39
CA THR A 271 -7.73 -16.81 -3.47
C THR A 271 -6.21 -16.77 -3.60
N PHE A 272 -5.51 -17.65 -2.90
CA PHE A 272 -4.06 -17.69 -3.00
C PHE A 272 -3.55 -19.12 -2.87
N SER A 273 -2.40 -19.37 -3.44
CA SER A 273 -1.62 -20.58 -3.24
C SER A 273 -0.24 -20.21 -2.69
N VAL A 274 0.44 -21.14 -2.06
CA VAL A 274 1.84 -20.98 -1.63
C VAL A 274 2.69 -22.01 -2.37
N ASP A 275 3.95 -21.68 -2.64
CA ASP A 275 4.84 -22.55 -3.40
C ASP A 275 5.06 -23.93 -2.74
N ALA A 276 4.90 -23.98 -1.40
CA ALA A 276 4.95 -25.23 -0.66
C ALA A 276 3.75 -26.17 -0.89
N TYR A 277 2.61 -25.62 -1.33
CA TYR A 277 1.36 -26.37 -1.61
C TYR A 277 0.71 -25.83 -2.89
N PRO A 278 1.26 -26.12 -4.08
CA PRO A 278 0.80 -25.54 -5.34
C PRO A 278 -0.61 -26.01 -5.74
N ASP A 279 -0.97 -27.23 -5.36
CA ASP A 279 -2.28 -27.83 -5.69
C ASP A 279 -3.39 -27.43 -4.72
N ARG A 280 -3.07 -26.67 -3.65
CA ARG A 280 -4.03 -26.24 -2.66
C ARG A 280 -4.30 -24.76 -2.77
N GLN A 281 -5.57 -24.44 -2.92
CA GLN A 281 -6.03 -23.04 -2.86
C GLN A 281 -6.51 -22.73 -1.45
N PHE A 282 -6.13 -21.56 -0.98
CA PHE A 282 -6.53 -20.99 0.29
C PHE A 282 -7.38 -19.76 0.02
N GLU A 283 -8.31 -19.47 0.92
CA GLU A 283 -9.19 -18.33 0.83
C GLU A 283 -8.79 -17.27 1.86
N GLY A 284 -8.97 -16.01 1.49
CA GLY A 284 -8.74 -14.87 2.34
C GLY A 284 -9.61 -13.70 1.93
N ARG A 285 -9.43 -12.58 2.63
CA ARG A 285 -10.10 -11.32 2.31
C ARG A 285 -9.14 -10.16 2.47
N VAL A 286 -9.31 -9.15 1.63
CA VAL A 286 -8.61 -7.88 1.80
C VAL A 286 -9.09 -7.22 3.10
N SER A 287 -8.18 -7.08 4.05
CA SER A 287 -8.43 -6.44 5.34
C SER A 287 -8.17 -4.93 5.25
N GLN A 288 -7.10 -4.54 4.58
CA GLN A 288 -6.68 -3.15 4.48
C GLN A 288 -5.80 -2.92 3.25
N VAL A 289 -5.95 -1.76 2.62
CA VAL A 289 -4.99 -1.22 1.66
C VAL A 289 -4.18 -0.13 2.35
N ARG A 290 -2.86 -0.28 2.44
CA ARG A 290 -1.98 0.72 3.05
C ARG A 290 -1.84 1.92 2.12
N LEU A 291 -2.01 3.14 2.67
CA LEU A 291 -1.93 4.38 1.88
C LEU A 291 -0.49 4.80 1.55
N ALA A 292 0.49 4.31 2.30
CA ALA A 292 1.90 4.57 2.02
C ALA A 292 2.36 3.69 0.85
N ALA A 293 2.75 4.34 -0.24
CA ALA A 293 3.37 3.68 -1.38
C ALA A 293 4.81 3.28 -1.06
N THR A 294 5.27 2.22 -1.71
CA THR A 294 6.68 1.81 -1.72
C THR A 294 7.16 1.86 -3.16
N GLU A 295 8.24 2.58 -3.42
CA GLU A 295 8.85 2.66 -4.73
C GLU A 295 10.07 1.73 -4.78
N ILE A 296 10.04 0.76 -5.70
CA ILE A 296 11.12 -0.18 -5.94
C ILE A 296 11.42 -0.15 -7.44
N ASN A 297 12.64 0.20 -7.82
CA ASN A 297 13.08 0.25 -9.22
C ASN A 297 12.16 1.13 -10.10
N ASN A 298 11.76 2.30 -9.61
CA ASN A 298 10.83 3.22 -10.29
C ASN A 298 9.41 2.65 -10.51
N VAL A 299 9.05 1.57 -9.82
CA VAL A 299 7.68 1.03 -9.83
C VAL A 299 7.03 1.35 -8.49
N VAL A 300 5.93 2.09 -8.55
CA VAL A 300 5.13 2.44 -7.37
C VAL A 300 4.17 1.31 -7.06
N THR A 301 4.28 0.77 -5.86
CA THR A 301 3.43 -0.31 -5.35
C THR A 301 2.81 0.06 -4.02
N TYR A 302 1.62 -0.49 -3.76
CA TYR A 302 0.91 -0.36 -2.50
C TYR A 302 0.79 -1.72 -1.82
N THR A 303 1.00 -1.74 -0.51
CA THR A 303 0.86 -2.98 0.26
C THR A 303 -0.60 -3.22 0.60
N VAL A 304 -1.14 -4.32 0.13
CA VAL A 304 -2.49 -4.81 0.45
C VAL A 304 -2.38 -5.91 1.49
N ILE A 305 -3.06 -5.73 2.61
CA ILE A 305 -3.10 -6.70 3.70
C ILE A 305 -4.29 -7.62 3.47
N ILE A 306 -4.00 -8.90 3.39
CA ILE A 306 -4.98 -9.96 3.22
C ILE A 306 -4.93 -10.83 4.47
N GLU A 307 -6.07 -11.04 5.12
CA GLU A 307 -6.20 -11.96 6.23
C GLU A 307 -6.77 -13.29 5.76
N ALA A 308 -6.19 -14.37 6.27
CA ALA A 308 -6.64 -15.73 5.99
C ALA A 308 -6.57 -16.60 7.24
N ALA A 309 -7.46 -17.58 7.31
CA ALA A 309 -7.44 -18.62 8.32
C ALA A 309 -6.32 -19.64 8.03
N ASN A 310 -5.68 -20.13 9.09
CA ASN A 310 -4.64 -21.16 9.04
C ASN A 310 -4.88 -22.22 10.14
N GLU A 311 -6.07 -22.78 10.15
CA GLU A 311 -6.49 -23.74 11.19
C GLU A 311 -5.59 -24.98 11.22
N ASP A 312 -5.18 -25.44 10.05
CA ASP A 312 -4.26 -26.58 9.89
C ASP A 312 -2.79 -26.23 10.26
N ARG A 313 -2.48 -24.97 10.52
CA ARG A 313 -1.12 -24.45 10.78
C ARG A 313 -0.09 -24.85 9.71
N LYS A 314 -0.51 -25.00 8.45
CA LYS A 314 0.35 -25.35 7.31
C LYS A 314 1.03 -24.14 6.68
N LEU A 315 0.47 -22.95 6.87
CA LEU A 315 1.03 -21.71 6.38
C LEU A 315 1.99 -21.14 7.41
N PHE A 316 3.29 -21.15 7.08
CA PHE A 316 4.33 -20.63 7.96
C PHE A 316 4.70 -19.19 7.60
N PRO A 317 5.00 -18.34 8.60
CA PRO A 317 5.58 -17.04 8.35
C PRO A 317 6.88 -17.14 7.54
N GLY A 318 7.00 -16.32 6.50
CA GLY A 318 8.13 -16.35 5.56
C GLY A 318 7.85 -17.07 4.25
N MET A 319 6.75 -17.83 4.10
CA MET A 319 6.32 -18.36 2.81
C MET A 319 5.93 -17.23 1.86
N THR A 320 6.08 -17.44 0.56
CA THR A 320 5.56 -16.56 -0.47
C THR A 320 4.20 -17.08 -0.94
N ALA A 321 3.21 -16.21 -0.97
CA ALA A 321 1.88 -16.51 -1.48
C ALA A 321 1.70 -15.85 -2.84
N ASN A 322 1.19 -16.64 -3.82
CA ASN A 322 0.72 -16.18 -5.12
C ASN A 322 -0.78 -15.86 -4.99
N VAL A 323 -1.12 -14.60 -5.08
CA VAL A 323 -2.42 -14.06 -4.67
C VAL A 323 -3.22 -13.62 -5.88
N GLN A 324 -4.50 -13.97 -5.91
CA GLN A 324 -5.49 -13.52 -6.88
C GLN A 324 -6.62 -12.80 -6.13
N ILE A 325 -6.71 -11.49 -6.31
CA ILE A 325 -7.72 -10.63 -5.68
C ILE A 325 -8.83 -10.38 -6.68
N GLU A 326 -10.06 -10.75 -6.34
CA GLU A 326 -11.24 -10.42 -7.15
C GLU A 326 -11.65 -8.97 -6.86
N ALA A 327 -11.17 -8.03 -7.69
CA ALA A 327 -11.43 -6.62 -7.51
C ALA A 327 -12.86 -6.22 -7.92
N ALA A 328 -13.43 -6.88 -8.92
CA ALA A 328 -14.80 -6.67 -9.34
C ALA A 328 -15.35 -7.93 -10.01
N LYS A 329 -16.62 -8.19 -9.78
CA LYS A 329 -17.38 -9.28 -10.41
C LYS A 329 -18.70 -8.75 -10.92
N ARG A 330 -19.05 -9.12 -12.15
CA ARG A 330 -20.38 -8.87 -12.73
C ARG A 330 -20.91 -10.14 -13.34
N ASP A 331 -22.08 -10.55 -12.89
CA ASP A 331 -22.75 -11.74 -13.37
C ASP A 331 -23.81 -11.37 -14.42
N ASN A 332 -24.03 -12.27 -15.38
CA ASN A 332 -25.07 -12.16 -16.43
C ASN A 332 -24.99 -10.89 -17.28
N VAL A 333 -23.77 -10.44 -17.60
CA VAL A 333 -23.53 -9.29 -18.49
C VAL A 333 -23.24 -9.74 -19.92
N LEU A 334 -23.61 -8.90 -20.91
CA LEU A 334 -23.20 -9.13 -22.29
C LEU A 334 -21.69 -8.96 -22.40
N ARG A 335 -21.01 -9.93 -22.98
CA ARG A 335 -19.56 -9.94 -23.12
C ARG A 335 -19.11 -10.34 -24.51
N VAL A 336 -17.97 -9.83 -24.90
CA VAL A 336 -17.32 -10.10 -26.19
C VAL A 336 -15.86 -10.45 -25.95
N ALA A 337 -15.32 -11.37 -26.76
CA ALA A 337 -13.90 -11.72 -26.67
C ALA A 337 -13.01 -10.49 -26.97
N ASN A 338 -11.92 -10.32 -26.21
CA ASN A 338 -11.02 -9.17 -26.33
C ASN A 338 -10.40 -9.02 -27.73
N ASP A 339 -10.24 -10.13 -28.44
CA ASP A 339 -9.69 -10.14 -29.81
C ASP A 339 -10.57 -9.40 -30.81
N VAL A 340 -11.90 -9.37 -30.59
CA VAL A 340 -12.85 -8.63 -31.43
C VAL A 340 -12.56 -7.13 -31.42
N LEU A 341 -12.15 -6.60 -30.28
CA LEU A 341 -11.86 -5.16 -30.10
C LEU A 341 -10.57 -4.72 -30.79
N ARG A 342 -9.72 -5.68 -31.14
CA ARG A 342 -8.44 -5.43 -31.85
C ARG A 342 -8.59 -5.49 -33.37
N PHE A 343 -9.65 -6.10 -33.87
CA PHE A 343 -9.89 -6.26 -35.30
C PHE A 343 -10.23 -4.92 -35.98
N LYS A 344 -9.54 -4.63 -37.09
CA LYS A 344 -9.84 -3.53 -38.02
C LYS A 344 -9.72 -4.06 -39.45
N PRO A 345 -10.79 -4.00 -40.28
CA PRO A 345 -10.69 -4.44 -41.66
C PRO A 345 -9.75 -3.53 -42.46
N LYS A 346 -9.05 -4.10 -43.46
CA LYS A 346 -8.13 -3.35 -44.34
C LYS A 346 -8.80 -2.18 -45.06
N SER A 347 -10.05 -2.33 -45.45
CA SER A 347 -10.86 -1.29 -46.08
C SER A 347 -11.10 -0.05 -45.20
N ALA A 348 -11.12 -0.23 -43.86
CA ALA A 348 -11.26 0.89 -42.92
C ALA A 348 -9.92 1.64 -42.69
N SER A 349 -8.77 1.03 -42.98
CA SER A 349 -7.46 1.69 -42.87
C SER A 349 -7.22 2.66 -44.05
N GLU A 350 -7.73 2.37 -45.22
CA GLU A 350 -7.65 3.25 -46.41
C GLU A 350 -8.59 4.46 -46.30
N SER A 351 -9.78 4.29 -45.70
CA SER A 351 -10.68 5.39 -45.42
C SER A 351 -10.21 6.33 -44.31
N ALA A 352 -9.36 5.84 -43.37
CA ALA A 352 -8.83 6.65 -42.26
C ALA A 352 -7.64 7.53 -42.69
N SER A 353 -6.93 7.18 -43.78
CA SER A 353 -5.84 7.99 -44.31
C SER A 353 -6.28 9.12 -45.21
N GLY A 354 -7.55 9.13 -45.66
CA GLY A 354 -8.13 10.14 -46.56
C GLY A 354 -8.96 11.25 -45.91
N HIS A 355 -9.28 11.17 -44.61
CA HIS A 355 -10.15 12.16 -43.93
C HIS A 355 -9.53 12.70 -42.64
N GLY A 356 -8.38 13.29 -42.76
CA GLY A 356 -7.76 14.13 -41.74
C GLY A 356 -8.35 15.55 -41.64
N GLY A 357 -9.60 15.76 -41.91
CA GLY A 357 -10.17 17.10 -41.95
C GLY A 357 -11.69 17.19 -41.89
N GLY A 358 -12.40 16.26 -41.26
CA GLY A 358 -13.86 16.29 -41.11
C GLY A 358 -14.30 16.99 -39.82
N GLU A 359 -14.70 18.24 -39.94
CA GLU A 359 -15.60 19.10 -39.17
C GLU A 359 -16.03 18.60 -37.78
N GLY A 360 -15.52 19.30 -36.73
CA GLY A 360 -15.94 19.14 -35.33
C GLY A 360 -17.47 19.24 -35.12
N GLY A 361 -18.19 19.84 -36.05
CA GLY A 361 -19.65 20.01 -36.02
C GLY A 361 -20.47 18.72 -36.01
N ASP A 362 -20.03 17.67 -36.72
CA ASP A 362 -20.78 16.41 -36.80
C ASP A 362 -20.75 15.61 -35.48
N ARG A 363 -19.66 15.68 -34.72
CA ARG A 363 -19.57 15.02 -33.40
C ARG A 363 -20.42 15.70 -32.34
N THR A 364 -20.46 17.03 -32.38
CA THR A 364 -21.29 17.84 -31.49
C THR A 364 -22.77 17.63 -31.76
N ALA A 365 -23.19 17.59 -33.04
CA ALA A 365 -24.55 17.31 -33.43
C ALA A 365 -25.04 15.94 -32.94
N ARG A 366 -24.26 14.89 -33.14
CA ARG A 366 -24.58 13.53 -32.65
C ARG A 366 -24.64 13.45 -31.11
N MET A 367 -23.83 14.22 -30.40
CA MET A 367 -23.88 14.27 -28.92
C MET A 367 -25.18 14.92 -28.45
N ILE A 368 -25.60 16.02 -29.09
CA ILE A 368 -26.83 16.73 -28.75
C ILE A 368 -28.04 15.83 -29.04
N GLU A 369 -28.07 15.13 -30.18
CA GLU A 369 -29.13 14.23 -30.57
C GLU A 369 -29.32 13.08 -29.58
N ARG A 370 -28.21 12.49 -29.08
CA ARG A 370 -28.24 11.48 -28.01
C ARG A 370 -28.73 12.02 -26.68
N LEU A 371 -28.30 13.21 -26.29
CA LEU A 371 -28.78 13.86 -25.05
C LEU A 371 -30.29 14.14 -25.17
N LYS A 372 -30.76 14.56 -26.33
CA LYS A 372 -32.20 14.77 -26.60
C LYS A 372 -33.00 13.48 -26.45
N ALA A 373 -32.48 12.36 -26.94
CA ALA A 373 -33.15 11.06 -26.85
C ALA A 373 -33.20 10.50 -25.43
N GLU A 374 -32.11 10.66 -24.65
CA GLU A 374 -31.98 10.06 -23.30
C GLU A 374 -32.51 10.94 -22.17
N VAL A 375 -32.44 12.28 -22.31
CA VAL A 375 -32.84 13.25 -21.27
C VAL A 375 -34.19 13.95 -21.61
N ALA A 376 -34.74 13.68 -22.79
CA ALA A 376 -35.97 14.33 -23.30
C ALA A 376 -35.88 15.87 -23.26
N LEU A 377 -34.85 16.43 -23.90
CA LEU A 377 -34.60 17.88 -23.93
C LEU A 377 -35.72 18.61 -24.74
N THR A 378 -36.12 19.77 -24.25
CA THR A 378 -37.03 20.67 -24.97
C THR A 378 -36.30 21.39 -26.10
N ALA A 379 -37.05 21.94 -27.08
CA ALA A 379 -36.49 22.68 -28.22
C ALA A 379 -35.66 23.90 -27.79
N GLU A 380 -36.03 24.56 -26.69
CA GLU A 380 -35.29 25.70 -26.11
C GLU A 380 -33.96 25.26 -25.51
N GLN A 381 -33.97 24.13 -24.76
CA GLN A 381 -32.77 23.53 -24.16
C GLN A 381 -31.79 23.02 -25.24
N GLU A 382 -32.33 22.47 -26.35
CA GLU A 382 -31.50 22.03 -27.48
C GLU A 382 -30.82 23.23 -28.18
N THR A 383 -31.54 24.34 -28.36
CA THR A 383 -31.00 25.55 -29.00
C THR A 383 -29.91 26.17 -28.13
N ALA A 384 -30.16 26.31 -26.80
CA ALA A 384 -29.19 26.82 -25.86
C ALA A 384 -27.90 25.97 -25.80
N LEU A 385 -28.04 24.63 -25.91
CA LEU A 385 -26.90 23.72 -25.92
C LEU A 385 -26.11 23.82 -27.24
N LYS A 386 -26.79 23.98 -28.39
CA LYS A 386 -26.13 24.19 -29.70
C LYS A 386 -25.33 25.48 -29.70
N ASP A 387 -25.87 26.57 -29.18
CA ASP A 387 -25.20 27.87 -29.11
C ASP A 387 -23.98 27.83 -28.15
N ALA A 388 -24.12 27.15 -27.01
CA ALA A 388 -23.02 26.99 -26.06
C ALA A 388 -21.85 26.16 -26.63
N MET A 389 -22.17 25.14 -27.43
CA MET A 389 -21.17 24.30 -28.07
C MET A 389 -20.51 25.01 -29.27
N ALA A 390 -21.25 25.78 -30.05
CA ALA A 390 -20.68 26.59 -31.09
C ALA A 390 -19.68 27.66 -30.56
N LYS A 391 -20.01 28.27 -29.43
CA LYS A 391 -19.10 29.19 -28.74
C LYS A 391 -17.80 28.47 -28.26
N LEU A 392 -17.94 27.29 -27.68
CA LEU A 392 -16.79 26.49 -27.23
C LEU A 392 -15.89 26.09 -28.42
N GLU A 393 -16.48 25.79 -29.57
CA GLU A 393 -15.73 25.44 -30.78
C GLU A 393 -14.98 26.68 -31.34
N GLN A 394 -15.60 27.88 -31.30
CA GLN A 394 -14.93 29.12 -31.65
C GLN A 394 -13.78 29.46 -30.70
N GLU A 395 -13.96 29.29 -29.37
CA GLU A 395 -12.92 29.49 -28.36
C GLU A 395 -11.74 28.54 -28.57
N THR A 396 -12.02 27.28 -28.93
CA THR A 396 -10.95 26.29 -29.20
C THR A 396 -10.21 26.55 -30.51
N LYS A 397 -10.90 27.02 -31.55
CA LYS A 397 -10.28 27.43 -32.82
C LYS A 397 -9.43 28.68 -32.65
N ALA A 398 -9.85 29.63 -31.82
CA ALA A 398 -9.09 30.88 -31.53
C ALA A 398 -7.83 30.62 -30.67
N SER A 399 -7.83 29.57 -29.87
CA SER A 399 -6.68 29.23 -28.98
C SER A 399 -5.63 28.32 -29.62
N THR A 400 -5.85 27.82 -30.85
CA THR A 400 -4.91 26.97 -31.57
C THR A 400 -4.20 27.82 -32.63
N PRO A 401 -2.90 28.17 -32.49
CA PRO A 401 -2.16 28.91 -33.51
C PRO A 401 -2.04 28.03 -34.78
N SER A 402 -2.62 28.52 -35.87
CA SER A 402 -2.51 27.89 -37.20
C SER A 402 -1.05 28.08 -37.67
N GLY A 403 -0.29 27.00 -37.83
CA GLY A 403 0.90 27.02 -38.67
C GLY A 403 2.28 26.88 -38.04
N THR A 404 2.47 26.27 -36.86
CA THR A 404 3.81 25.96 -36.36
C THR A 404 4.03 24.44 -36.29
N MET A 405 4.99 23.92 -37.07
CA MET A 405 5.53 22.55 -36.93
C MET A 405 6.07 22.39 -35.51
N GLY A 406 5.36 21.61 -34.65
CA GLY A 406 5.74 21.41 -33.25
C GLY A 406 4.65 21.68 -32.22
N ALA A 407 3.38 21.86 -32.62
CA ALA A 407 2.27 21.97 -31.68
C ALA A 407 2.14 20.69 -30.84
N PRO A 408 1.98 20.78 -29.48
CA PRO A 408 1.79 19.61 -28.64
C PRO A 408 0.51 18.88 -29.06
N PRO A 409 0.46 17.55 -28.92
CA PRO A 409 -0.71 16.76 -29.28
C PRO A 409 -1.93 17.27 -28.51
N ILE A 410 -3.06 17.44 -29.21
CA ILE A 410 -4.32 17.89 -28.60
C ILE A 410 -4.72 16.89 -27.54
N ASP A 411 -4.77 17.31 -26.29
CA ASP A 411 -5.27 16.49 -25.17
C ASP A 411 -6.79 16.34 -25.29
N PHE A 412 -7.20 15.24 -25.91
CA PHE A 412 -8.61 14.88 -26.07
C PHE A 412 -9.33 14.65 -24.74
N GLY A 413 -8.57 14.36 -23.64
CA GLY A 413 -9.12 14.21 -22.30
C GLY A 413 -9.55 15.57 -21.73
N ALA A 414 -8.68 16.57 -21.80
CA ALA A 414 -8.98 17.94 -21.38
C ALA A 414 -10.12 18.56 -22.20
N MET A 415 -10.16 18.30 -23.51
CA MET A 415 -11.26 18.76 -24.37
C MET A 415 -12.60 18.15 -23.99
N ARG A 416 -12.63 16.85 -23.67
CA ARG A 416 -13.84 16.15 -23.21
C ARG A 416 -14.33 16.69 -21.87
N GLN A 417 -13.44 16.97 -20.94
CA GLN A 417 -13.79 17.58 -19.65
C GLN A 417 -14.40 18.99 -19.85
N ARG A 418 -13.82 19.82 -20.71
CA ARG A 418 -14.37 21.15 -21.05
C ARG A 418 -15.74 21.07 -21.66
N MET A 419 -15.96 20.10 -22.57
CA MET A 419 -17.28 19.88 -23.17
C MET A 419 -18.30 19.43 -22.12
N SER A 420 -17.98 18.50 -21.25
CA SER A 420 -18.91 18.05 -20.20
C SER A 420 -19.24 19.14 -19.19
N ALA A 421 -18.25 19.94 -18.79
CA ALA A 421 -18.47 21.09 -17.91
C ALA A 421 -19.36 22.15 -18.55
N ARG A 422 -19.19 22.42 -19.85
CA ARG A 422 -20.03 23.38 -20.57
C ARG A 422 -21.48 22.88 -20.71
N VAL A 423 -21.68 21.58 -20.96
CA VAL A 423 -23.02 20.96 -20.97
C VAL A 423 -23.70 21.14 -19.61
N GLU A 424 -23.00 20.84 -18.53
CA GLU A 424 -23.52 20.92 -17.16
C GLU A 424 -23.84 22.38 -16.77
N GLN A 425 -22.99 23.31 -17.15
CA GLN A 425 -23.18 24.75 -16.89
C GLN A 425 -24.39 25.32 -17.66
N THR A 426 -24.62 24.85 -18.89
CA THR A 426 -25.71 25.36 -19.74
C THR A 426 -27.04 24.70 -19.42
N LEU A 427 -27.07 23.39 -19.27
CA LEU A 427 -28.28 22.62 -19.01
C LEU A 427 -28.69 22.60 -17.52
N GLY A 428 -27.75 22.60 -16.60
CA GLY A 428 -28.01 22.45 -15.17
C GLY A 428 -29.09 23.38 -14.60
N PRO A 429 -29.11 24.69 -14.96
CA PRO A 429 -30.16 25.62 -14.52
C PRO A 429 -31.52 25.41 -15.21
N MET A 430 -31.53 24.80 -16.42
CA MET A 430 -32.70 24.69 -17.29
C MET A 430 -33.39 23.32 -17.19
N LEU A 431 -32.80 22.33 -16.53
CA LEU A 431 -33.37 20.99 -16.41
C LEU A 431 -34.43 20.94 -15.30
N THR A 432 -35.56 20.29 -15.59
CA THR A 432 -36.56 19.92 -14.58
C THR A 432 -36.03 18.86 -13.61
N ALA A 433 -36.69 18.64 -12.47
CA ALA A 433 -36.29 17.64 -11.50
C ALA A 433 -36.21 16.21 -12.09
N GLU A 434 -37.12 15.87 -13.00
CA GLU A 434 -37.11 14.58 -13.69
C GLU A 434 -35.93 14.47 -14.70
N GLN A 435 -35.73 15.54 -15.48
CA GLN A 435 -34.61 15.62 -16.42
C GLN A 435 -33.24 15.58 -15.69
N LYS A 436 -33.11 16.19 -14.50
CA LYS A 436 -31.90 16.06 -13.68
C LYS A 436 -31.62 14.61 -13.30
N ASN A 437 -32.63 13.87 -12.87
CA ASN A 437 -32.47 12.45 -12.53
C ASN A 437 -32.06 11.61 -13.75
N LEU A 438 -32.61 11.90 -14.94
CA LEU A 438 -32.25 11.24 -16.20
C LEU A 438 -30.81 11.61 -16.61
N TYR A 439 -30.42 12.87 -16.46
CA TYR A 439 -29.06 13.36 -16.75
C TYR A 439 -28.01 12.75 -15.82
N GLU A 440 -28.30 12.64 -14.51
CA GLU A 440 -27.42 11.96 -13.56
C GLU A 440 -27.27 10.46 -13.86
N ARG A 441 -28.35 9.78 -14.28
CA ARG A 441 -28.28 8.39 -14.77
C ARG A 441 -27.43 8.28 -16.03
N TYR A 442 -27.60 9.21 -16.96
CA TYR A 442 -26.79 9.30 -18.18
C TYR A 442 -25.31 9.52 -17.86
N LYS A 443 -24.99 10.39 -16.90
CA LYS A 443 -23.62 10.67 -16.45
C LYS A 443 -23.00 9.45 -15.79
N LYS A 444 -23.69 8.85 -14.81
CA LYS A 444 -23.26 7.60 -14.15
C LYS A 444 -23.07 6.44 -15.11
N GLY A 445 -23.93 6.30 -16.09
CA GLY A 445 -23.79 5.26 -17.13
C GLY A 445 -22.60 5.46 -18.07
N ARG A 446 -21.91 6.62 -18.02
CA ARG A 446 -20.70 6.93 -18.81
C ARG A 446 -19.41 6.93 -17.98
N GLU A 447 -19.51 7.00 -16.66
CA GLU A 447 -18.36 6.86 -15.77
C GLU A 447 -17.81 5.42 -15.87
N GLY A 448 -16.53 5.30 -16.18
CA GLY A 448 -15.86 4.01 -16.31
C GLY A 448 -16.10 3.26 -17.63
N THR A 449 -16.89 3.81 -18.59
CA THR A 449 -17.13 3.17 -19.90
C THR A 449 -16.26 3.77 -21.00
N ARG A 450 -15.68 2.90 -21.84
CA ARG A 450 -14.93 3.30 -23.05
C ARG A 450 -15.78 3.01 -24.28
N GLY A 451 -15.87 3.97 -25.21
CA GLY A 451 -16.47 3.73 -26.53
C GLY A 451 -15.50 2.94 -27.41
N ALA A 452 -15.98 1.89 -28.02
CA ALA A 452 -15.23 1.12 -29.01
C ALA A 452 -16.12 0.75 -30.19
N SER A 453 -15.49 0.29 -31.26
CA SER A 453 -16.17 -0.22 -32.44
C SER A 453 -15.96 -1.70 -32.56
N VAL A 454 -17.01 -2.45 -32.83
CA VAL A 454 -16.96 -3.88 -33.16
C VAL A 454 -17.49 -4.03 -34.60
N TRP A 455 -17.07 -5.07 -35.29
CA TRP A 455 -17.46 -5.33 -36.68
C TRP A 455 -18.38 -6.54 -36.69
N VAL A 456 -19.58 -6.33 -37.23
CA VAL A 456 -20.63 -7.36 -37.40
C VAL A 456 -20.76 -7.67 -38.90
N LEU A 457 -20.96 -8.93 -39.25
CA LEU A 457 -21.20 -9.26 -40.64
C LEU A 457 -22.66 -8.89 -41.04
N ASP A 458 -22.80 -8.10 -42.10
CA ASP A 458 -24.08 -7.81 -42.70
C ASP A 458 -24.63 -9.05 -43.44
N THR A 459 -25.88 -9.01 -43.89
CA THR A 459 -26.55 -10.07 -44.68
C THR A 459 -25.81 -10.46 -45.95
N LYS A 460 -24.90 -9.60 -46.42
CA LYS A 460 -24.02 -9.82 -47.58
C LYS A 460 -22.66 -10.39 -47.21
N GLY A 461 -22.35 -10.60 -45.92
CA GLY A 461 -21.06 -11.07 -45.45
C GLY A 461 -19.95 -9.99 -45.35
N GLU A 462 -20.31 -8.71 -45.46
CA GLU A 462 -19.41 -7.58 -45.34
C GLU A 462 -19.35 -7.08 -43.86
N PRO A 463 -18.18 -6.63 -43.37
CA PRO A 463 -18.04 -6.14 -42.01
C PRO A 463 -18.65 -4.73 -41.85
N GLU A 464 -19.75 -4.61 -41.13
CA GLU A 464 -20.41 -3.36 -40.73
C GLU A 464 -19.89 -2.94 -39.34
N GLN A 465 -19.55 -1.65 -39.21
CA GLN A 465 -19.06 -1.08 -37.94
C GLN A 465 -20.26 -0.76 -37.02
N LYS A 466 -20.27 -1.38 -35.82
CA LYS A 466 -21.21 -1.07 -34.74
C LYS A 466 -20.48 -0.44 -33.58
N PHE A 467 -21.06 0.61 -32.99
CA PHE A 467 -20.47 1.27 -31.82
C PHE A 467 -21.00 0.64 -30.54
N VAL A 468 -20.09 0.30 -29.62
CA VAL A 468 -20.41 -0.27 -28.32
C VAL A 468 -19.77 0.52 -27.21
N ARG A 469 -20.36 0.49 -26.03
CA ARG A 469 -19.80 0.98 -24.78
C ARG A 469 -19.27 -0.21 -24.00
N LEU A 470 -17.98 -0.15 -23.68
CA LEU A 470 -17.28 -1.18 -22.94
C LEU A 470 -17.28 -0.86 -21.46
N GLY A 471 -17.52 -1.85 -20.63
CA GLY A 471 -17.45 -1.81 -19.18
C GLY A 471 -16.22 -2.52 -18.64
N LEU A 472 -16.45 -3.47 -17.72
CA LEU A 472 -15.42 -4.28 -17.11
C LEU A 472 -14.73 -5.19 -18.13
N THR A 473 -13.42 -5.32 -18.01
CA THR A 473 -12.61 -6.19 -18.88
C THR A 473 -11.84 -7.16 -18.02
N ASP A 474 -11.84 -8.44 -18.41
CA ASP A 474 -10.96 -9.47 -17.87
C ASP A 474 -9.90 -9.91 -18.91
N GLU A 475 -9.18 -10.99 -18.66
CA GLU A 475 -8.14 -11.49 -19.56
C GLU A 475 -8.68 -11.95 -20.93
N GLN A 476 -9.92 -12.41 -21.01
CA GLN A 476 -10.51 -13.03 -22.21
C GLN A 476 -11.68 -12.23 -22.79
N PHE A 477 -12.46 -11.56 -21.95
CA PHE A 477 -13.71 -10.92 -22.32
C PHE A 477 -13.77 -9.48 -21.84
N THR A 478 -14.55 -8.68 -22.58
CA THR A 478 -14.93 -7.31 -22.21
C THR A 478 -16.44 -7.18 -22.16
N GLU A 479 -16.96 -6.54 -21.12
CA GLU A 479 -18.37 -6.23 -20.95
C GLU A 479 -18.85 -5.21 -21.99
N ILE A 480 -20.01 -5.47 -22.57
CA ILE A 480 -20.77 -4.50 -23.36
C ILE A 480 -21.89 -3.94 -22.48
N VAL A 481 -21.73 -2.69 -22.05
CA VAL A 481 -22.73 -1.99 -21.22
C VAL A 481 -23.87 -1.42 -22.06
N GLY A 482 -23.65 -1.21 -23.36
CA GLY A 482 -24.65 -0.71 -24.28
C GLY A 482 -24.09 -0.49 -25.68
N GLY A 483 -24.97 -0.36 -26.65
CA GLY A 483 -24.67 -0.21 -28.09
C GLY A 483 -25.60 -1.01 -28.95
N ASP A 484 -25.37 -1.01 -30.28
CA ASP A 484 -26.24 -1.62 -31.27
C ASP A 484 -25.94 -3.12 -31.48
N VAL A 485 -25.60 -3.86 -30.41
CA VAL A 485 -25.24 -5.27 -30.47
C VAL A 485 -26.03 -6.04 -29.42
N ALA A 486 -26.78 -7.05 -29.87
CA ALA A 486 -27.62 -7.91 -29.03
C ALA A 486 -26.94 -9.26 -28.75
N GLU A 487 -27.46 -10.00 -27.76
CA GLU A 487 -27.06 -11.37 -27.50
C GLU A 487 -27.21 -12.25 -28.74
N GLY A 488 -26.22 -13.09 -29.02
CA GLY A 488 -26.19 -13.95 -30.22
C GLY A 488 -25.66 -13.29 -31.49
N THR A 489 -25.38 -11.99 -31.48
CA THR A 489 -24.79 -11.32 -32.64
C THR A 489 -23.38 -11.84 -32.90
N SER A 490 -23.09 -12.24 -34.14
CA SER A 490 -21.75 -12.72 -34.54
C SER A 490 -20.86 -11.54 -34.87
N VAL A 491 -19.81 -11.33 -34.07
CA VAL A 491 -18.83 -10.25 -34.25
C VAL A 491 -17.52 -10.79 -34.81
N VAL A 492 -16.88 -10.03 -35.68
CA VAL A 492 -15.65 -10.46 -36.39
C VAL A 492 -14.46 -10.40 -35.44
N VAL A 493 -13.73 -11.53 -35.32
CA VAL A 493 -12.50 -11.67 -34.54
C VAL A 493 -11.27 -11.40 -35.41
N ARG A 494 -11.25 -12.01 -36.60
CA ARG A 494 -10.15 -11.85 -37.55
C ARG A 494 -10.58 -12.17 -38.97
N ALA A 495 -9.82 -11.66 -39.95
CA ALA A 495 -9.92 -12.00 -41.33
C ALA A 495 -8.83 -13.02 -41.73
N ARG A 496 -9.21 -14.10 -42.39
CA ARG A 496 -8.26 -15.05 -42.97
C ARG A 496 -8.25 -14.87 -44.48
N GLU A 497 -7.11 -14.57 -45.04
CA GLU A 497 -6.90 -14.71 -46.46
C GLU A 497 -6.77 -16.20 -46.81
N PRO A 498 -7.49 -16.71 -47.83
CA PRO A 498 -7.30 -18.10 -48.23
C PRO A 498 -5.82 -18.29 -48.65
N LYS A 499 -5.18 -19.32 -48.06
CA LYS A 499 -3.84 -19.71 -48.49
C LYS A 499 -3.86 -19.99 -49.97
N LYS A 500 -3.00 -19.28 -50.74
CA LYS A 500 -2.72 -19.58 -52.12
C LYS A 500 -2.12 -20.98 -52.31
#